data_dd9c23314647c72d3536bf540b0c35b7
#
_entry.id   dd9c23314647c72d3536bf540b0c35b7
#
_cell.length_a   1.000
_cell.length_b   1.000
_cell.length_c   1.000
_cell.angle_alpha   90.00
_cell.angle_beta   90.00
_cell.angle_gamma   90.00
#
_symmetry.space_group_name_H-M   'P 1'
#
loop_
_entity.id
_entity.type
_entity.pdbx_description
1 polymer ?
#
loop_
_entity_poly.entity_id
_entity_poly.type
_entity_poly.pdbx_seq_one_letter_code
_entity_poly.pdbx_strand_id
1 'polypeptide(L)'
;MSKYVDDVIKKVGERNHSEPIFIQAVNEVYSSLHSVIDKHPEFKKVNLLERLAEPEKQIIFSVPWIDDIGNVHVNRGYRVQFNSVLGPYKGGLRFHPSVNLGVMKFLGFEQTFKNSLTGLQIGGAKGGSDFDPNGKSDMEIMRFCQSFMLKLHDHLGHKTDVPAGDIGVGYKEIGYLFGQYKALHSKYESGLITGKAPAWGGIQGRKEATGYGTIYFAEEMLKNHSTDIKGKIITVSGFGQVSFGAVKKAVEMGAKVVTISGPDGYVHMKDGITKTMIPYMEVLRESNKDIVKPFAEKFGVDYIKGRKPWEVQCDIAIPSAIQNEINEKDAEMLIDNDCKFIVEAANMPCTEEAIKLFNDKLVVVAPSKAVNAGGVAVSALEMRQNAGWDKWNFPQVDNKLRTIMKQIHVSCLKHARKYGTEGDYTLGANVGGFLRVARAAIAHGII
;
A
#
# COMPACT_ATOMS: atom_id res chain seq x y z
N MET A 1 -7.52 24.16 -18.45
CA MET A 1 -6.79 23.57 -17.29
C MET A 1 -6.58 24.66 -16.26
N SER A 2 -6.75 24.35 -15.00
CA SER A 2 -6.66 25.35 -13.92
C SER A 2 -5.21 25.79 -13.69
N LYS A 3 -4.88 27.04 -14.00
CA LYS A 3 -3.56 27.61 -13.73
C LYS A 3 -3.15 27.48 -12.24
N TYR A 4 -4.11 27.49 -11.34
CA TYR A 4 -3.86 27.32 -9.90
C TYR A 4 -3.21 25.98 -9.58
N VAL A 5 -3.63 24.89 -10.23
CA VAL A 5 -3.00 23.56 -10.05
C VAL A 5 -1.54 23.59 -10.45
N ASP A 6 -1.24 24.12 -11.63
CA ASP A 6 0.13 24.20 -12.16
C ASP A 6 1.04 25.08 -11.28
N ASP A 7 0.50 26.23 -10.82
CA ASP A 7 1.21 27.15 -9.92
C ASP A 7 1.55 26.47 -8.57
N VAL A 8 0.63 25.64 -8.03
CA VAL A 8 0.87 24.89 -6.78
C VAL A 8 1.92 23.81 -6.99
N ILE A 9 1.81 23.00 -8.06
CA ILE A 9 2.80 21.95 -8.37
C ILE A 9 4.20 22.58 -8.46
N LYS A 10 4.32 23.71 -9.15
CA LYS A 10 5.60 24.44 -9.28
C LYS A 10 6.13 24.87 -7.90
N LYS A 11 5.29 25.51 -7.06
CA LYS A 11 5.67 25.96 -5.71
C LYS A 11 6.11 24.79 -4.82
N VAL A 12 5.42 23.64 -4.89
CA VAL A 12 5.79 22.43 -4.14
C VAL A 12 7.15 21.94 -4.62
N GLY A 13 7.40 21.93 -5.93
CA GLY A 13 8.69 21.54 -6.51
C GLY A 13 9.84 22.44 -6.04
N GLU A 14 9.63 23.75 -6.05
CA GLU A 14 10.63 24.74 -5.59
C GLU A 14 10.95 24.56 -4.10
N ARG A 15 9.93 24.35 -3.25
CA ARG A 15 10.09 24.17 -1.80
C ARG A 15 10.78 22.87 -1.42
N ASN A 16 10.52 21.80 -2.17
CA ASN A 16 10.97 20.44 -1.86
C ASN A 16 11.99 19.89 -2.86
N HIS A 17 12.81 20.76 -3.44
CA HIS A 17 13.75 20.42 -4.53
C HIS A 17 14.68 19.23 -4.22
N SER A 18 14.96 18.94 -2.95
CA SER A 18 15.76 17.79 -2.50
C SER A 18 14.95 16.47 -2.34
N GLU A 19 13.65 16.49 -2.63
CA GLU A 19 12.73 15.37 -2.38
C GLU A 19 11.98 14.95 -3.67
N PRO A 20 12.69 14.46 -4.71
CA PRO A 20 12.13 14.25 -6.05
C PRO A 20 10.95 13.26 -6.04
N ILE A 21 10.99 12.22 -5.21
CA ILE A 21 9.91 11.22 -5.10
C ILE A 21 8.62 11.85 -4.54
N PHE A 22 8.75 12.78 -3.59
CA PHE A 22 7.59 13.50 -3.06
C PHE A 22 6.99 14.44 -4.11
N ILE A 23 7.84 15.16 -4.86
CA ILE A 23 7.40 16.05 -5.96
C ILE A 23 6.64 15.23 -7.02
N GLN A 24 7.17 14.07 -7.41
CA GLN A 24 6.52 13.17 -8.38
C GLN A 24 5.13 12.76 -7.92
N ALA A 25 4.97 12.37 -6.65
CA ALA A 25 3.66 11.97 -6.11
C ALA A 25 2.64 13.12 -6.10
N VAL A 26 3.08 14.34 -5.73
CA VAL A 26 2.22 15.52 -5.77
C VAL A 26 1.81 15.83 -7.20
N ASN A 27 2.74 15.77 -8.15
CA ASN A 27 2.45 15.99 -9.56
C ASN A 27 1.42 14.97 -10.10
N GLU A 28 1.61 13.68 -9.82
CA GLU A 28 0.68 12.61 -10.24
C GLU A 28 -0.75 12.88 -9.75
N VAL A 29 -0.92 13.17 -8.46
CA VAL A 29 -2.25 13.39 -7.90
C VAL A 29 -2.84 14.72 -8.38
N TYR A 30 -2.08 15.82 -8.30
CA TYR A 30 -2.62 17.16 -8.56
C TYR A 30 -2.90 17.40 -10.04
N SER A 31 -2.11 16.82 -10.97
CA SER A 31 -2.39 16.89 -12.40
C SER A 31 -3.76 16.32 -12.78
N SER A 32 -4.30 15.40 -11.99
CA SER A 32 -5.65 14.86 -12.18
C SER A 32 -6.77 15.76 -11.63
N LEU A 33 -6.44 16.87 -10.94
CA LEU A 33 -7.43 17.70 -10.24
C LEU A 33 -7.89 18.95 -11.01
N HIS A 34 -7.38 19.22 -12.20
CA HIS A 34 -7.75 20.42 -12.98
C HIS A 34 -9.25 20.60 -13.10
N SER A 35 -9.96 19.56 -13.58
CA SER A 35 -11.42 19.62 -13.75
C SER A 35 -12.18 19.71 -12.41
N VAL A 36 -11.59 19.23 -11.33
CA VAL A 36 -12.16 19.35 -9.97
C VAL A 36 -12.07 20.79 -9.50
N ILE A 37 -10.91 21.42 -9.62
CA ILE A 37 -10.66 22.79 -9.18
C ILE A 37 -11.49 23.78 -10.01
N ASP A 38 -11.64 23.56 -11.32
CA ASP A 38 -12.50 24.40 -12.17
C ASP A 38 -13.97 24.36 -11.74
N LYS A 39 -14.46 23.20 -11.27
CA LYS A 39 -15.83 23.02 -10.77
C LYS A 39 -16.03 23.44 -9.30
N HIS A 40 -14.93 23.66 -8.56
CA HIS A 40 -14.93 23.95 -7.13
C HIS A 40 -14.03 25.15 -6.80
N PRO A 41 -14.38 26.38 -7.25
CA PRO A 41 -13.55 27.58 -7.05
C PRO A 41 -13.32 27.94 -5.57
N GLU A 42 -14.17 27.44 -4.66
CA GLU A 42 -14.00 27.58 -3.21
C GLU A 42 -12.69 26.96 -2.70
N PHE A 43 -12.18 25.93 -3.35
CA PHE A 43 -10.91 25.27 -2.96
C PHE A 43 -9.73 26.21 -3.14
N LYS A 44 -9.73 26.99 -4.23
CA LYS A 44 -8.69 27.98 -4.50
C LYS A 44 -8.73 29.13 -3.47
N LYS A 45 -9.93 29.57 -3.05
CA LYS A 45 -10.08 30.68 -2.10
C LYS A 45 -9.40 30.45 -0.75
N VAL A 46 -9.23 29.18 -0.37
CA VAL A 46 -8.62 28.78 0.92
C VAL A 46 -7.23 28.12 0.75
N ASN A 47 -6.61 28.28 -0.42
CA ASN A 47 -5.32 27.67 -0.77
C ASN A 47 -5.24 26.18 -0.42
N LEU A 48 -6.31 25.44 -0.76
CA LEU A 48 -6.49 24.07 -0.28
C LEU A 48 -5.39 23.13 -0.75
N LEU A 49 -4.95 23.23 -2.03
CA LEU A 49 -3.89 22.34 -2.55
C LEU A 49 -2.56 22.57 -1.86
N GLU A 50 -2.18 23.83 -1.59
CA GLU A 50 -0.97 24.15 -0.83
C GLU A 50 -1.04 23.57 0.58
N ARG A 51 -2.19 23.70 1.27
CA ARG A 51 -2.40 23.15 2.62
C ARG A 51 -2.29 21.62 2.62
N LEU A 52 -2.86 20.94 1.63
CA LEU A 52 -2.83 19.49 1.53
C LEU A 52 -1.50 18.92 1.02
N ALA A 53 -0.60 19.73 0.45
CA ALA A 53 0.74 19.34 0.10
C ALA A 53 1.74 19.42 1.28
N GLU A 54 1.40 20.15 2.35
CA GLU A 54 2.24 20.25 3.53
C GLU A 54 1.78 19.25 4.60
N PRO A 55 2.70 18.43 5.17
CA PRO A 55 2.38 17.59 6.31
C PRO A 55 2.11 18.45 7.56
N GLU A 56 1.11 18.07 8.35
CA GLU A 56 0.75 18.78 9.58
C GLU A 56 1.91 18.76 10.62
N LYS A 57 2.69 17.66 10.65
CA LYS A 57 3.87 17.56 11.52
C LYS A 57 4.90 16.57 10.98
N GLN A 58 6.18 16.92 11.14
CA GLN A 58 7.32 16.06 10.85
C GLN A 58 8.15 15.89 12.12
N ILE A 59 8.41 14.64 12.50
CA ILE A 59 9.17 14.26 13.68
C ILE A 59 10.40 13.50 13.21
N ILE A 60 11.58 14.02 13.53
CA ILE A 60 12.87 13.42 13.19
C ILE A 60 13.65 13.24 14.48
N PHE A 61 14.19 12.07 14.72
CA PHE A 61 14.88 11.76 15.98
C PHE A 61 16.02 10.76 15.79
N SER A 62 16.97 10.80 16.72
CA SER A 62 18.08 9.85 16.81
C SER A 62 17.63 8.57 17.53
N VAL A 63 18.05 7.41 17.00
CA VAL A 63 17.76 6.07 17.55
C VAL A 63 19.08 5.36 17.84
N PRO A 64 19.71 5.59 19.01
CA PRO A 64 20.89 4.85 19.43
C PRO A 64 20.50 3.44 19.91
N TRP A 65 21.27 2.43 19.52
CA TRP A 65 21.10 1.05 19.95
C TRP A 65 22.44 0.30 20.00
N ILE A 66 22.48 -0.84 20.69
CA ILE A 66 23.69 -1.62 20.90
C ILE A 66 23.53 -2.98 20.21
N ASP A 67 24.55 -3.41 19.44
CA ASP A 67 24.59 -4.73 18.81
C ASP A 67 24.94 -5.84 19.83
N ASP A 68 24.99 -7.09 19.36
CA ASP A 68 25.24 -8.25 20.23
C ASP A 68 26.69 -8.33 20.75
N ILE A 69 27.61 -7.59 20.15
CA ILE A 69 29.02 -7.52 20.59
C ILE A 69 29.38 -6.22 21.32
N GLY A 70 28.38 -5.38 21.62
CA GLY A 70 28.55 -4.19 22.43
C GLY A 70 28.84 -2.90 21.69
N ASN A 71 28.85 -2.86 20.38
CA ASN A 71 29.03 -1.61 19.62
C ASN A 71 27.76 -0.77 19.62
N VAL A 72 27.95 0.54 19.74
CA VAL A 72 26.87 1.52 19.66
C VAL A 72 26.64 1.93 18.22
N HIS A 73 25.42 1.81 17.78
CA HIS A 73 24.93 2.27 16.48
C HIS A 73 23.93 3.40 16.65
N VAL A 74 23.82 4.28 15.65
CA VAL A 74 22.85 5.38 15.64
C VAL A 74 22.16 5.42 14.29
N ASN A 75 20.85 5.19 14.29
CA ASN A 75 19.98 5.37 13.13
C ASN A 75 19.13 6.63 13.27
N ARG A 76 18.52 7.06 12.19
CA ARG A 76 17.56 8.16 12.18
C ARG A 76 16.14 7.63 12.09
N GLY A 77 15.29 8.04 13.03
CA GLY A 77 13.87 7.76 13.02
C GLY A 77 13.05 8.92 12.46
N TYR A 78 11.94 8.59 11.82
CA TYR A 78 11.00 9.53 11.20
C TYR A 78 9.56 9.17 11.51
N ARG A 79 8.72 10.20 11.76
CA ARG A 79 7.26 10.11 11.68
C ARG A 79 6.71 11.36 11.03
N VAL A 80 6.07 11.20 9.88
CA VAL A 80 5.35 12.25 9.16
C VAL A 80 3.86 12.05 9.44
N GLN A 81 3.30 12.89 10.29
CA GLN A 81 1.88 13.03 10.55
C GLN A 81 1.33 13.96 9.47
N PHE A 82 0.84 13.35 8.36
CA PHE A 82 0.63 14.10 7.14
C PHE A 82 -0.69 14.88 7.16
N ASN A 83 -1.79 14.19 7.49
CA ASN A 83 -3.11 14.84 7.50
C ASN A 83 -4.08 14.11 8.42
N SER A 84 -4.79 14.84 9.26
CA SER A 84 -5.72 14.31 10.27
C SER A 84 -7.19 14.70 10.07
N VAL A 85 -7.54 15.38 8.98
CA VAL A 85 -8.90 15.89 8.76
C VAL A 85 -10.00 14.82 8.70
N LEU A 86 -9.64 13.56 8.42
CA LEU A 86 -10.58 12.43 8.39
C LEU A 86 -10.55 11.56 9.65
N GLY A 87 -9.61 11.78 10.56
CA GLY A 87 -9.43 11.00 11.77
C GLY A 87 -7.97 10.92 12.19
N PRO A 88 -7.63 10.09 13.19
CA PRO A 88 -6.26 9.97 13.68
C PRO A 88 -5.29 9.61 12.54
N TYR A 89 -4.07 10.12 12.64
CA TYR A 89 -3.01 9.79 11.69
C TYR A 89 -2.83 8.28 11.60
N LYS A 90 -2.76 7.74 10.38
CA LYS A 90 -2.67 6.29 10.15
C LYS A 90 -1.72 5.96 9.04
N GLY A 91 -0.72 5.13 9.34
CA GLY A 91 0.22 4.63 8.33
C GLY A 91 1.33 3.78 8.92
N GLY A 92 1.98 2.98 8.08
CA GLY A 92 3.00 2.02 8.48
C GLY A 92 4.31 2.65 8.95
N LEU A 93 5.09 1.85 9.68
CA LEU A 93 6.51 2.08 9.96
C LEU A 93 7.33 1.18 9.03
N ARG A 94 8.34 1.75 8.36
CA ARG A 94 9.27 1.04 7.49
C ARG A 94 10.68 1.04 8.08
N PHE A 95 11.29 -0.13 8.21
CA PHE A 95 12.70 -0.26 8.56
C PHE A 95 13.46 -0.78 7.36
N HIS A 96 14.18 0.15 6.70
CA HIS A 96 14.92 -0.16 5.48
C HIS A 96 15.95 0.94 5.21
N PRO A 97 17.16 0.63 4.68
CA PRO A 97 18.21 1.62 4.42
C PRO A 97 17.80 2.80 3.52
N SER A 98 16.82 2.61 2.63
CA SER A 98 16.32 3.67 1.75
C SER A 98 15.43 4.71 2.43
N VAL A 99 15.09 4.53 3.70
CA VAL A 99 14.20 5.45 4.43
C VAL A 99 14.88 6.79 4.66
N ASN A 100 14.23 7.85 4.18
CA ASN A 100 14.59 9.24 4.42
C ASN A 100 13.31 10.10 4.51
N LEU A 101 13.46 11.39 4.80
CA LEU A 101 12.32 12.28 4.98
C LEU A 101 11.45 12.40 3.72
N GLY A 102 12.05 12.56 2.54
CA GLY A 102 11.32 12.67 1.27
C GLY A 102 10.47 11.43 0.97
N VAL A 103 11.02 10.23 1.22
CA VAL A 103 10.28 8.96 1.12
C VAL A 103 9.12 8.92 2.11
N MET A 104 9.31 9.37 3.34
CA MET A 104 8.24 9.38 4.36
C MET A 104 7.16 10.41 4.03
N LYS A 105 7.51 11.58 3.49
CA LYS A 105 6.56 12.58 3.00
C LYS A 105 5.75 12.05 1.82
N PHE A 106 6.42 11.48 0.82
CA PHE A 106 5.77 10.81 -0.32
C PHE A 106 4.72 9.80 0.15
N LEU A 107 5.17 8.84 0.96
CA LEU A 107 4.28 7.78 1.43
C LEU A 107 3.17 8.28 2.35
N GLY A 108 3.40 9.33 3.14
CA GLY A 108 2.38 9.96 3.99
C GLY A 108 1.30 10.70 3.18
N PHE A 109 1.71 11.40 2.13
CA PHE A 109 0.83 12.05 1.16
C PHE A 109 -0.08 11.03 0.46
N GLU A 110 0.51 10.02 -0.15
CA GLU A 110 -0.21 8.92 -0.80
C GLU A 110 -1.17 8.21 0.18
N GLN A 111 -0.71 7.98 1.41
CA GLN A 111 -1.50 7.32 2.45
C GLN A 111 -2.75 8.12 2.81
N THR A 112 -2.69 9.46 2.78
CA THR A 112 -3.84 10.33 3.06
C THR A 112 -4.98 10.05 2.08
N PHE A 113 -4.71 10.03 0.79
CA PHE A 113 -5.74 9.79 -0.23
C PHE A 113 -6.16 8.32 -0.31
N LYS A 114 -5.23 7.38 -0.14
CA LYS A 114 -5.53 5.94 -0.02
C LYS A 114 -6.49 5.67 1.14
N ASN A 115 -6.20 6.19 2.32
CA ASN A 115 -7.04 6.03 3.50
C ASN A 115 -8.44 6.63 3.28
N SER A 116 -8.48 7.80 2.64
CA SER A 116 -9.73 8.47 2.27
C SER A 116 -10.65 7.58 1.42
N LEU A 117 -10.10 6.86 0.43
CA LEU A 117 -10.88 5.98 -0.45
C LEU A 117 -11.60 4.85 0.32
N THR A 118 -11.04 4.39 1.43
CA THR A 118 -11.66 3.32 2.23
C THR A 118 -13.02 3.70 2.82
N GLY A 119 -13.36 4.98 2.89
CA GLY A 119 -14.56 5.47 3.57
C GLY A 119 -14.45 5.48 5.10
N LEU A 120 -13.35 4.97 5.67
CA LEU A 120 -13.14 4.89 7.13
C LEU A 120 -12.65 6.22 7.70
N GLN A 121 -12.78 6.39 9.02
CA GLN A 121 -12.37 7.61 9.74
C GLN A 121 -10.91 7.50 10.19
N ILE A 122 -10.00 7.65 9.25
CA ILE A 122 -8.55 7.62 9.46
C ILE A 122 -7.87 8.67 8.59
N GLY A 123 -6.90 9.35 9.16
CA GLY A 123 -6.03 10.29 8.47
C GLY A 123 -4.87 9.59 7.76
N GLY A 124 -3.83 10.35 7.39
CA GLY A 124 -2.64 9.86 6.72
C GLY A 124 -1.37 10.12 7.51
N ALA A 125 -0.50 9.14 7.58
CA ALA A 125 0.85 9.25 8.14
C ALA A 125 1.79 8.21 7.54
N LYS A 126 3.09 8.44 7.72
CA LYS A 126 4.12 7.43 7.46
C LYS A 126 5.31 7.65 8.38
N GLY A 127 6.00 6.57 8.73
CA GLY A 127 7.21 6.66 9.53
C GLY A 127 8.16 5.51 9.25
N GLY A 128 9.29 5.51 9.94
CA GLY A 128 10.28 4.47 9.82
C GLY A 128 11.68 4.93 10.20
N SER A 129 12.65 4.13 9.80
CA SER A 129 14.07 4.39 10.03
C SER A 129 14.91 3.79 8.92
N ASP A 130 16.10 4.35 8.72
CA ASP A 130 17.17 3.81 7.87
C ASP A 130 17.83 2.53 8.44
N PHE A 131 17.29 1.98 9.51
CA PHE A 131 17.70 0.71 10.10
C PHE A 131 17.39 -0.45 9.16
N ASP A 132 18.39 -1.32 8.92
CA ASP A 132 18.21 -2.56 8.16
C ASP A 132 18.06 -3.75 9.13
N PRO A 133 16.88 -4.38 9.21
CA PRO A 133 16.68 -5.57 10.05
C PRO A 133 17.30 -6.85 9.47
N ASN A 134 17.69 -6.85 8.19
CA ASN A 134 18.26 -8.03 7.56
C ASN A 134 19.62 -8.37 8.18
N GLY A 135 19.79 -9.63 8.54
CA GLY A 135 21.02 -10.12 9.17
C GLY A 135 21.22 -9.70 10.63
N LYS A 136 20.24 -9.04 11.24
CA LYS A 136 20.23 -8.70 12.66
C LYS A 136 19.60 -9.81 13.51
N SER A 137 20.13 -10.01 14.73
CA SER A 137 19.51 -10.91 15.69
C SER A 137 18.17 -10.38 16.21
N ASP A 138 17.34 -11.24 16.76
CA ASP A 138 16.09 -10.84 17.40
C ASP A 138 16.33 -9.88 18.58
N MET A 139 17.45 -10.02 19.28
CA MET A 139 17.83 -9.14 20.39
C MET A 139 18.25 -7.75 19.91
N GLU A 140 18.98 -7.66 18.80
CA GLU A 140 19.33 -6.39 18.17
C GLU A 140 18.10 -5.65 17.67
N ILE A 141 17.20 -6.35 16.96
CA ILE A 141 15.92 -5.78 16.48
C ILE A 141 15.07 -5.30 17.67
N MET A 142 15.02 -6.07 18.77
CA MET A 142 14.26 -5.68 19.95
C MET A 142 14.84 -4.39 20.58
N ARG A 143 16.17 -4.32 20.78
CA ARG A 143 16.82 -3.11 21.34
C ARG A 143 16.60 -1.88 20.44
N PHE A 144 16.68 -2.07 19.13
CA PHE A 144 16.38 -1.00 18.18
C PHE A 144 14.91 -0.54 18.30
N CYS A 145 13.94 -1.46 18.29
CA CYS A 145 12.51 -1.14 18.44
C CYS A 145 12.21 -0.42 19.76
N GLN A 146 12.85 -0.82 20.85
CA GLN A 146 12.70 -0.19 22.15
C GLN A 146 13.23 1.25 22.14
N SER A 147 14.42 1.48 21.57
CA SER A 147 14.99 2.82 21.41
C SER A 147 14.14 3.70 20.49
N PHE A 148 13.65 3.15 19.38
CA PHE A 148 12.77 3.86 18.46
C PHE A 148 11.47 4.30 19.15
N MET A 149 10.82 3.39 19.89
CA MET A 149 9.58 3.69 20.60
C MET A 149 9.80 4.68 21.75
N LEU A 150 10.92 4.61 22.44
CA LEU A 150 11.31 5.59 23.49
C LEU A 150 11.28 7.04 22.99
N LYS A 151 11.55 7.27 21.69
CA LYS A 151 11.54 8.61 21.08
C LYS A 151 10.19 8.99 20.48
N LEU A 152 9.38 8.00 20.10
CA LEU A 152 8.14 8.24 19.37
C LEU A 152 6.88 8.24 20.26
N HIS A 153 6.92 7.62 21.44
CA HIS A 153 5.73 7.30 22.24
C HIS A 153 4.82 8.49 22.57
N ASP A 154 5.38 9.67 22.83
CA ASP A 154 4.60 10.88 23.18
C ASP A 154 3.75 11.42 22.01
N HIS A 155 4.04 10.98 20.80
CA HIS A 155 3.34 11.40 19.60
C HIS A 155 2.27 10.41 19.13
N LEU A 156 2.14 9.27 19.85
CA LEU A 156 1.24 8.17 19.47
C LEU A 156 0.02 8.10 20.41
N GLY A 157 -1.02 7.46 19.93
CA GLY A 157 -2.23 7.20 20.70
C GLY A 157 -3.38 6.79 19.79
N HIS A 158 -4.32 6.00 20.33
CA HIS A 158 -5.43 5.44 19.56
C HIS A 158 -6.37 6.49 18.93
N LYS A 159 -6.36 7.72 19.43
CA LYS A 159 -7.12 8.87 18.89
C LYS A 159 -6.24 9.93 18.23
N THR A 160 -4.92 9.76 18.27
CA THR A 160 -3.95 10.74 17.75
C THR A 160 -3.22 10.21 16.54
N ASP A 161 -2.40 9.18 16.73
CA ASP A 161 -1.59 8.57 15.68
C ASP A 161 -1.41 7.08 15.92
N VAL A 162 -1.85 6.27 14.97
CA VAL A 162 -1.85 4.80 15.07
C VAL A 162 -0.94 4.20 14.00
N PRO A 163 0.31 3.86 14.34
CA PRO A 163 1.22 3.17 13.43
C PRO A 163 0.72 1.77 13.04
N ALA A 164 1.38 1.21 12.02
CA ALA A 164 1.20 -0.17 11.56
C ALA A 164 2.52 -0.73 11.05
N GLY A 165 2.54 -2.01 10.66
CA GLY A 165 3.66 -2.60 9.95
C GLY A 165 3.76 -2.16 8.50
N ASP A 166 4.98 -2.22 7.96
CA ASP A 166 5.36 -2.00 6.56
C ASP A 166 6.63 -2.82 6.29
N ILE A 167 7.42 -2.52 5.24
CA ILE A 167 8.68 -3.22 4.95
C ILE A 167 9.60 -3.23 6.19
N GLY A 168 10.10 -4.39 6.55
CA GLY A 168 10.97 -4.58 7.72
C GLY A 168 10.27 -4.48 9.08
N VAL A 169 8.94 -4.35 9.11
CA VAL A 169 8.14 -4.27 10.36
C VAL A 169 6.94 -5.23 10.28
N GLY A 170 7.12 -6.41 10.81
CA GLY A 170 6.10 -7.44 10.94
C GLY A 170 5.54 -7.60 12.36
N TYR A 171 4.95 -8.76 12.65
CA TYR A 171 4.36 -9.04 13.97
C TYR A 171 5.38 -8.95 15.12
N LYS A 172 6.62 -9.34 14.86
CA LYS A 172 7.71 -9.35 15.85
C LYS A 172 8.06 -7.92 16.25
N GLU A 173 8.36 -7.07 15.28
CA GLU A 173 8.71 -5.68 15.48
C GLU A 173 7.56 -4.89 16.11
N ILE A 174 6.31 -5.12 15.64
CA ILE A 174 5.11 -4.57 16.27
C ILE A 174 4.98 -4.99 17.74
N GLY A 175 5.32 -6.24 18.06
CA GLY A 175 5.34 -6.73 19.43
C GLY A 175 6.35 -5.99 20.32
N TYR A 176 7.58 -5.81 19.83
CA TYR A 176 8.64 -5.09 20.56
C TYR A 176 8.27 -3.60 20.75
N LEU A 177 7.74 -2.95 19.72
CA LEU A 177 7.28 -1.56 19.79
C LEU A 177 6.12 -1.41 20.79
N PHE A 178 5.12 -2.30 20.74
CA PHE A 178 3.99 -2.28 21.66
C PHE A 178 4.39 -2.55 23.10
N GLY A 179 5.28 -3.55 23.33
CA GLY A 179 5.81 -3.88 24.65
C GLY A 179 6.53 -2.72 25.30
N GLN A 180 7.36 -1.99 24.54
CA GLN A 180 8.07 -0.81 25.04
C GLN A 180 7.09 0.33 25.37
N TYR A 181 6.11 0.61 24.52
CA TYR A 181 5.09 1.63 24.83
C TYR A 181 4.32 1.30 26.12
N LYS A 182 3.89 0.03 26.26
CA LYS A 182 3.21 -0.45 27.47
C LYS A 182 4.07 -0.24 28.72
N ALA A 183 5.38 -0.50 28.65
CA ALA A 183 6.30 -0.30 29.76
C ALA A 183 6.42 1.18 30.16
N LEU A 184 6.51 2.09 29.16
CA LEU A 184 6.62 3.53 29.38
C LEU A 184 5.35 4.15 30.00
N HIS A 185 4.18 3.72 29.56
CA HIS A 185 2.90 4.31 29.97
C HIS A 185 2.17 3.56 31.09
N SER A 186 2.63 2.36 31.45
CA SER A 186 1.94 1.49 32.43
C SER A 186 0.46 1.23 32.08
N LYS A 187 0.12 1.24 30.78
CA LYS A 187 -1.24 1.08 30.26
C LYS A 187 -1.27 0.05 29.12
N TYR A 188 -2.34 -0.76 29.09
CA TYR A 188 -2.63 -1.61 27.93
C TYR A 188 -3.56 -0.88 26.97
N GLU A 189 -2.98 -0.15 26.03
CA GLU A 189 -3.72 0.60 25.00
C GLU A 189 -3.79 -0.21 23.71
N SER A 190 -4.78 -1.10 23.60
CA SER A 190 -4.94 -2.05 22.50
C SER A 190 -5.00 -1.38 21.10
N GLY A 191 -5.52 -0.17 21.03
CA GLY A 191 -5.65 0.62 19.82
C GLY A 191 -4.42 1.42 19.40
N LEU A 192 -3.32 1.38 20.16
CA LEU A 192 -2.12 2.17 19.92
C LEU A 192 -1.49 1.91 18.55
N ILE A 193 -1.41 0.65 18.16
CA ILE A 193 -0.73 0.18 16.96
C ILE A 193 -1.52 -0.97 16.32
N THR A 194 -1.52 -1.07 15.01
CA THR A 194 -2.16 -2.18 14.28
C THR A 194 -1.13 -3.08 13.62
N GLY A 195 -1.59 -4.28 13.23
CA GLY A 195 -0.70 -5.33 12.75
C GLY A 195 -0.19 -6.22 13.89
N LYS A 196 -0.89 -6.22 15.03
CA LYS A 196 -0.66 -7.17 16.13
C LYS A 196 -1.01 -8.58 15.71
N ALA A 197 -0.38 -9.57 16.32
CA ALA A 197 -0.81 -10.95 16.13
C ALA A 197 -2.20 -11.18 16.76
N PRO A 198 -3.04 -12.05 16.16
CA PRO A 198 -4.39 -12.33 16.68
C PRO A 198 -4.43 -12.81 18.13
N ALA A 199 -3.34 -13.41 18.61
CA ALA A 199 -3.22 -13.90 19.98
C ALA A 199 -3.24 -12.78 21.06
N TRP A 200 -2.87 -11.53 20.69
CA TRP A 200 -2.77 -10.43 21.61
C TRP A 200 -3.37 -9.11 21.08
N GLY A 201 -4.57 -9.21 20.52
CA GLY A 201 -5.41 -8.07 20.12
C GLY A 201 -5.36 -7.70 18.65
N GLY A 202 -4.66 -8.47 17.80
CA GLY A 202 -4.69 -8.30 16.35
C GLY A 202 -5.96 -8.83 15.72
N ILE A 203 -6.20 -8.43 14.48
CA ILE A 203 -7.33 -8.86 13.67
C ILE A 203 -6.95 -10.03 12.76
N GLN A 204 -7.87 -10.96 12.54
CA GLN A 204 -7.69 -12.04 11.57
C GLN A 204 -7.73 -11.49 10.13
N GLY A 205 -7.04 -12.19 9.21
CA GLY A 205 -7.02 -11.84 7.79
C GLY A 205 -6.13 -10.63 7.43
N ARG A 206 -5.38 -10.04 8.38
CA ARG A 206 -4.52 -8.88 8.07
C ARG A 206 -3.39 -9.24 7.10
N LYS A 207 -2.86 -10.46 7.18
CA LYS A 207 -1.80 -10.95 6.27
C LYS A 207 -2.29 -11.01 4.83
N GLU A 208 -3.50 -11.50 4.62
CA GLU A 208 -4.12 -11.69 3.33
C GLU A 208 -4.74 -10.41 2.75
N ALA A 209 -5.05 -9.45 3.61
CA ALA A 209 -5.95 -8.34 3.31
C ALA A 209 -5.59 -7.52 2.06
N THR A 210 -4.30 -7.26 1.80
CA THR A 210 -3.87 -6.50 0.62
C THR A 210 -4.14 -7.30 -0.65
N GLY A 211 -3.68 -8.55 -0.71
CA GLY A 211 -3.90 -9.41 -1.87
C GLY A 211 -5.38 -9.78 -2.08
N TYR A 212 -6.13 -10.05 -1.01
CA TYR A 212 -7.57 -10.27 -1.10
C TYR A 212 -8.30 -9.04 -1.63
N GLY A 213 -7.96 -7.86 -1.12
CA GLY A 213 -8.50 -6.59 -1.58
C GLY A 213 -8.22 -6.36 -3.07
N THR A 214 -7.01 -6.69 -3.51
CA THR A 214 -6.62 -6.64 -4.93
C THR A 214 -7.59 -7.45 -5.80
N ILE A 215 -7.88 -8.68 -5.41
CA ILE A 215 -8.76 -9.57 -6.17
C ILE A 215 -10.23 -9.12 -6.09
N TYR A 216 -10.69 -8.61 -4.95
CA TYR A 216 -12.05 -8.06 -4.85
C TYR A 216 -12.24 -6.81 -5.72
N PHE A 217 -11.23 -5.94 -5.80
CA PHE A 217 -11.29 -4.80 -6.71
C PHE A 217 -11.28 -5.27 -8.17
N ALA A 218 -10.41 -6.23 -8.54
CA ALA A 218 -10.37 -6.82 -9.87
C ALA A 218 -11.70 -7.48 -10.25
N GLU A 219 -12.34 -8.21 -9.34
CA GLU A 219 -13.67 -8.81 -9.56
C GLU A 219 -14.71 -7.76 -9.93
N GLU A 220 -14.80 -6.65 -9.18
CA GLU A 220 -15.76 -5.58 -9.48
C GLU A 220 -15.40 -4.85 -10.80
N MET A 221 -14.11 -4.67 -11.09
CA MET A 221 -13.64 -4.11 -12.37
C MET A 221 -14.05 -5.00 -13.55
N LEU A 222 -13.83 -6.31 -13.47
CA LEU A 222 -14.22 -7.26 -14.50
C LEU A 222 -15.73 -7.28 -14.74
N LYS A 223 -16.55 -7.23 -13.67
CA LYS A 223 -18.01 -7.10 -13.78
C LYS A 223 -18.43 -5.84 -14.53
N ASN A 224 -17.73 -4.72 -14.32
CA ASN A 224 -17.99 -3.48 -15.06
C ASN A 224 -17.67 -3.61 -16.56
N HIS A 225 -16.79 -4.54 -16.93
CA HIS A 225 -16.44 -4.90 -18.30
C HIS A 225 -17.19 -6.16 -18.80
N SER A 226 -18.31 -6.52 -18.16
CA SER A 226 -19.19 -7.65 -18.54
C SER A 226 -18.46 -9.01 -18.63
N THR A 227 -17.45 -9.21 -17.78
CA THR A 227 -16.70 -10.46 -17.68
C THR A 227 -16.52 -10.91 -16.22
N ASP A 228 -16.00 -12.10 -16.00
CA ASP A 228 -15.84 -12.72 -14.70
C ASP A 228 -14.38 -13.11 -14.47
N ILE A 229 -13.96 -13.19 -13.21
CA ILE A 229 -12.62 -13.62 -12.83
C ILE A 229 -12.42 -15.14 -13.01
N LYS A 230 -13.52 -15.92 -12.96
CA LYS A 230 -13.47 -17.36 -13.11
C LYS A 230 -12.93 -17.75 -14.48
N GLY A 231 -11.93 -18.61 -14.50
CA GLY A 231 -11.28 -19.09 -15.72
C GLY A 231 -10.26 -18.12 -16.34
N LYS A 232 -10.14 -16.88 -15.83
CA LYS A 232 -9.13 -15.93 -16.31
C LYS A 232 -7.73 -16.40 -16.03
N ILE A 233 -6.83 -16.22 -16.98
CA ILE A 233 -5.39 -16.45 -16.83
C ILE A 233 -4.77 -15.21 -16.19
N ILE A 234 -4.11 -15.41 -15.05
CA ILE A 234 -3.52 -14.33 -14.27
C ILE A 234 -2.02 -14.54 -14.12
N THR A 235 -1.22 -13.54 -14.48
CA THR A 235 0.20 -13.46 -14.12
C THR A 235 0.36 -12.62 -12.85
N VAL A 236 1.19 -13.09 -11.93
CA VAL A 236 1.49 -12.41 -10.66
C VAL A 236 3.01 -12.32 -10.53
N SER A 237 3.52 -11.13 -10.20
CA SER A 237 4.91 -10.96 -9.79
C SER A 237 5.06 -11.05 -8.27
N GLY A 238 6.27 -11.38 -7.82
CA GLY A 238 6.57 -11.56 -6.40
C GLY A 238 6.01 -12.85 -5.80
N PHE A 239 6.42 -13.15 -4.58
CA PHE A 239 5.89 -14.23 -3.73
C PHE A 239 5.74 -13.79 -2.26
N GLY A 240 5.78 -12.47 -2.02
CA GLY A 240 5.59 -11.85 -0.72
C GLY A 240 4.13 -11.94 -0.23
N GLN A 241 3.82 -11.17 0.81
CA GLN A 241 2.50 -11.20 1.47
C GLN A 241 1.35 -10.78 0.54
N VAL A 242 1.60 -9.79 -0.31
CA VAL A 242 0.60 -9.27 -1.27
C VAL A 242 0.30 -10.32 -2.33
N SER A 243 1.35 -10.84 -2.96
CA SER A 243 1.25 -11.91 -3.97
C SER A 243 0.58 -13.17 -3.42
N PHE A 244 0.99 -13.61 -2.22
CA PHE A 244 0.38 -14.76 -1.55
C PHE A 244 -1.13 -14.59 -1.38
N GLY A 245 -1.57 -13.44 -0.85
CA GLY A 245 -3.00 -13.14 -0.70
C GLY A 245 -3.73 -13.10 -2.05
N ALA A 246 -3.15 -12.44 -3.05
CA ALA A 246 -3.74 -12.36 -4.39
C ALA A 246 -3.88 -13.75 -5.03
N VAL A 247 -2.82 -14.55 -5.03
CA VAL A 247 -2.84 -15.93 -5.55
C VAL A 247 -3.88 -16.78 -4.85
N LYS A 248 -3.89 -16.77 -3.51
CA LYS A 248 -4.83 -17.55 -2.71
C LYS A 248 -6.28 -17.21 -3.04
N LYS A 249 -6.62 -15.92 -3.08
CA LYS A 249 -8.00 -15.48 -3.37
C LYS A 249 -8.39 -15.71 -4.84
N ALA A 250 -7.48 -15.44 -5.80
CA ALA A 250 -7.74 -15.68 -7.21
C ALA A 250 -8.05 -17.15 -7.50
N VAL A 251 -7.25 -18.07 -6.96
CA VAL A 251 -7.46 -19.52 -7.08
C VAL A 251 -8.76 -19.96 -6.40
N GLU A 252 -9.08 -19.39 -5.22
CA GLU A 252 -10.35 -19.65 -4.52
C GLU A 252 -11.56 -19.24 -5.37
N MET A 253 -11.45 -18.13 -6.13
CA MET A 253 -12.50 -17.63 -7.01
C MET A 253 -12.48 -18.27 -8.41
N GLY A 254 -11.63 -19.28 -8.64
CA GLY A 254 -11.61 -20.08 -9.86
C GLY A 254 -10.78 -19.48 -11.01
N ALA A 255 -9.93 -18.48 -10.75
CA ALA A 255 -8.96 -18.01 -11.74
C ALA A 255 -7.78 -18.99 -11.86
N LYS A 256 -7.10 -18.94 -13.01
CA LYS A 256 -5.89 -19.71 -13.31
C LYS A 256 -4.66 -18.82 -13.14
N VAL A 257 -4.05 -18.86 -11.95
CA VAL A 257 -2.80 -18.11 -11.71
C VAL A 257 -1.62 -18.93 -12.22
N VAL A 258 -0.90 -18.40 -13.22
CA VAL A 258 0.12 -19.15 -13.96
C VAL A 258 1.56 -18.77 -13.59
N THR A 259 1.79 -17.70 -12.83
CA THR A 259 3.14 -17.30 -12.42
C THR A 259 3.22 -16.82 -10.98
N ILE A 260 4.40 -16.98 -10.37
CA ILE A 260 4.94 -16.19 -9.27
C ILE A 260 6.40 -15.88 -9.60
N SER A 261 6.97 -14.80 -9.07
CA SER A 261 8.35 -14.41 -9.36
C SER A 261 9.12 -13.97 -8.13
N GLY A 262 10.45 -14.08 -8.19
CA GLY A 262 11.41 -13.52 -7.25
C GLY A 262 12.47 -12.70 -7.98
N PRO A 263 13.47 -12.16 -7.26
CA PRO A 263 14.62 -11.49 -7.87
C PRO A 263 15.44 -12.42 -8.76
N ASP A 264 15.38 -13.72 -8.52
CA ASP A 264 16.10 -14.78 -9.27
C ASP A 264 15.42 -15.16 -10.59
N GLY A 265 14.16 -14.77 -10.81
CA GLY A 265 13.38 -15.10 -12.00
C GLY A 265 11.91 -15.38 -11.69
N TYR A 266 11.25 -16.16 -12.55
CA TYR A 266 9.86 -16.57 -12.30
C TYR A 266 9.63 -18.05 -12.55
N VAL A 267 8.57 -18.60 -11.96
CA VAL A 267 8.05 -19.93 -12.28
C VAL A 267 6.79 -19.81 -13.13
N HIS A 268 6.67 -20.72 -14.11
CA HIS A 268 5.51 -20.81 -15.00
C HIS A 268 4.79 -22.14 -14.82
N MET A 269 3.56 -22.06 -14.38
CA MET A 269 2.67 -23.20 -14.16
C MET A 269 1.58 -23.22 -15.23
N LYS A 270 1.79 -23.97 -16.32
CA LYS A 270 0.87 -24.02 -17.47
C LYS A 270 -0.56 -24.36 -17.08
N ASP A 271 -0.76 -25.20 -16.06
CA ASP A 271 -2.07 -25.61 -15.54
C ASP A 271 -2.57 -24.74 -14.39
N GLY A 272 -1.76 -23.73 -13.98
CA GLY A 272 -2.03 -22.83 -12.87
C GLY A 272 -1.64 -23.39 -11.51
N ILE A 273 -1.52 -22.49 -10.54
CA ILE A 273 -1.27 -22.82 -9.13
C ILE A 273 -2.49 -23.53 -8.54
N THR A 274 -2.27 -24.67 -7.91
CA THR A 274 -3.31 -25.40 -7.18
C THR A 274 -3.37 -24.99 -5.71
N LYS A 275 -4.49 -25.27 -5.03
CA LYS A 275 -4.66 -25.02 -3.58
C LYS A 275 -3.58 -25.71 -2.74
N THR A 276 -3.06 -26.84 -3.18
CA THR A 276 -2.01 -27.62 -2.49
C THR A 276 -0.61 -27.00 -2.62
N MET A 277 -0.37 -26.19 -3.65
CA MET A 277 0.88 -25.49 -3.87
C MET A 277 1.01 -24.19 -3.04
N ILE A 278 -0.11 -23.52 -2.77
CA ILE A 278 -0.15 -22.20 -2.10
C ILE A 278 0.58 -22.18 -0.74
N PRO A 279 0.44 -23.18 0.15
CA PRO A 279 1.14 -23.18 1.44
C PRO A 279 2.68 -23.12 1.29
N TYR A 280 3.23 -23.62 0.19
CA TYR A 280 4.67 -23.58 -0.03
C TYR A 280 5.20 -22.16 -0.33
N MET A 281 4.35 -21.25 -0.79
CA MET A 281 4.72 -19.84 -0.91
C MET A 281 5.04 -19.22 0.48
N GLU A 282 4.36 -19.65 1.54
CA GLU A 282 4.70 -19.22 2.92
C GLU A 282 6.05 -19.77 3.36
N VAL A 283 6.34 -21.04 3.05
CA VAL A 283 7.65 -21.66 3.32
C VAL A 283 8.77 -20.91 2.60
N LEU A 284 8.58 -20.55 1.33
CA LEU A 284 9.57 -19.74 0.59
C LEU A 284 9.85 -18.41 1.27
N ARG A 285 8.80 -17.71 1.67
CA ARG A 285 8.91 -16.41 2.33
C ARG A 285 9.62 -16.51 3.69
N GLU A 286 9.31 -17.54 4.48
CA GLU A 286 9.92 -17.79 5.80
C GLU A 286 11.39 -18.21 5.71
N SER A 287 11.82 -18.71 4.55
CA SER A 287 13.21 -19.07 4.32
C SER A 287 14.17 -17.87 4.31
N ASN A 288 13.65 -16.64 4.21
CA ASN A 288 14.40 -15.38 4.04
C ASN A 288 15.41 -15.41 2.87
N LYS A 289 15.19 -16.32 1.91
CA LYS A 289 15.93 -16.37 0.65
C LYS A 289 15.00 -15.81 -0.41
N ASP A 290 15.30 -14.64 -0.94
CA ASP A 290 14.50 -13.99 -1.99
C ASP A 290 14.62 -14.71 -3.34
N ILE A 291 14.34 -16.02 -3.36
CA ILE A 291 14.41 -16.88 -4.57
C ILE A 291 13.14 -17.71 -4.72
N VAL A 292 12.68 -17.84 -5.96
CA VAL A 292 11.48 -18.62 -6.32
C VAL A 292 11.81 -19.99 -6.92
N LYS A 293 13.06 -20.22 -7.31
CA LYS A 293 13.53 -21.49 -7.90
C LYS A 293 13.13 -22.75 -7.10
N PRO A 294 13.20 -22.78 -5.75
CA PRO A 294 12.80 -23.97 -4.98
C PRO A 294 11.33 -24.37 -5.16
N PHE A 295 10.45 -23.42 -5.55
CA PHE A 295 9.07 -23.75 -5.89
C PHE A 295 8.99 -24.61 -7.15
N ALA A 296 9.75 -24.23 -8.19
CA ALA A 296 9.81 -25.00 -9.43
C ALA A 296 10.38 -26.42 -9.20
N GLU A 297 11.45 -26.53 -8.42
CA GLU A 297 12.08 -27.80 -8.07
C GLU A 297 11.11 -28.73 -7.31
N LYS A 298 10.32 -28.16 -6.36
CA LYS A 298 9.38 -28.95 -5.55
C LYS A 298 8.19 -29.49 -6.37
N PHE A 299 7.67 -28.68 -7.30
CA PHE A 299 6.44 -29.00 -8.01
C PHE A 299 6.66 -29.45 -9.45
N GLY A 300 7.91 -29.51 -9.93
CA GLY A 300 8.23 -29.94 -11.29
C GLY A 300 7.69 -29.01 -12.37
N VAL A 301 7.67 -27.70 -12.10
CA VAL A 301 7.18 -26.67 -13.05
C VAL A 301 8.34 -25.88 -13.67
N ASP A 302 8.08 -25.18 -14.76
CA ASP A 302 9.09 -24.43 -15.49
C ASP A 302 9.66 -23.29 -14.64
N TYR A 303 10.97 -23.13 -14.58
CA TYR A 303 11.68 -22.00 -13.97
C TYR A 303 12.46 -21.22 -15.02
N ILE A 304 12.20 -19.94 -15.11
CA ILE A 304 12.83 -19.02 -16.05
C ILE A 304 13.69 -18.03 -15.27
N LYS A 305 15.02 -18.23 -15.34
CA LYS A 305 16.02 -17.48 -14.59
C LYS A 305 16.15 -16.04 -15.10
N GLY A 306 16.18 -15.07 -14.18
CA GLY A 306 16.55 -13.67 -14.47
C GLY A 306 15.57 -12.90 -15.34
N ARG A 307 14.37 -13.44 -15.58
CA ARG A 307 13.32 -12.80 -16.38
C ARG A 307 12.10 -12.47 -15.52
N LYS A 308 11.29 -11.52 -16.00
CA LYS A 308 10.02 -11.14 -15.38
C LYS A 308 8.86 -11.92 -16.02
N PRO A 309 7.73 -12.12 -15.31
CA PRO A 309 6.63 -12.96 -15.80
C PRO A 309 5.78 -12.32 -16.91
N TRP A 310 6.11 -11.13 -17.38
CA TRP A 310 5.27 -10.35 -18.31
C TRP A 310 5.28 -10.86 -19.76
N GLU A 311 6.17 -11.78 -20.07
CA GLU A 311 6.19 -12.49 -21.36
C GLU A 311 5.17 -13.65 -21.45
N VAL A 312 4.54 -14.01 -20.32
CA VAL A 312 3.54 -15.08 -20.27
C VAL A 312 2.17 -14.51 -20.63
N GLN A 313 1.52 -15.14 -21.60
CA GLN A 313 0.18 -14.74 -22.02
C GLN A 313 -0.82 -14.79 -20.85
N CYS A 314 -1.60 -13.71 -20.68
CA CYS A 314 -2.58 -13.61 -19.61
C CYS A 314 -3.73 -12.65 -19.96
N ASP A 315 -4.86 -12.81 -19.27
CA ASP A 315 -5.95 -11.83 -19.32
C ASP A 315 -5.68 -10.65 -18.37
N ILE A 316 -5.04 -10.96 -17.23
CA ILE A 316 -4.83 -10.01 -16.13
C ILE A 316 -3.38 -10.11 -15.64
N ALA A 317 -2.69 -8.98 -15.56
CA ALA A 317 -1.38 -8.89 -14.90
C ALA A 317 -1.52 -8.20 -13.53
N ILE A 318 -0.95 -8.83 -12.51
CA ILE A 318 -0.95 -8.31 -11.12
C ILE A 318 0.49 -8.07 -10.67
N PRO A 319 1.05 -6.87 -10.94
CA PRO A 319 2.35 -6.50 -10.40
C PRO A 319 2.25 -6.30 -8.89
N SER A 320 2.96 -7.15 -8.13
CA SER A 320 2.87 -7.20 -6.67
C SER A 320 4.22 -7.34 -5.96
N ALA A 321 5.33 -7.13 -6.68
CA ALA A 321 6.68 -7.23 -6.13
C ALA A 321 7.21 -5.88 -5.64
N ILE A 322 7.60 -4.99 -6.57
CA ILE A 322 8.28 -3.73 -6.26
C ILE A 322 7.75 -2.55 -7.10
N GLN A 323 8.14 -1.35 -6.67
CA GLN A 323 7.91 -0.11 -7.44
C GLN A 323 8.62 -0.14 -8.79
N ASN A 324 7.99 0.42 -9.83
CA ASN A 324 8.52 0.54 -11.20
C ASN A 324 8.97 -0.80 -11.82
N GLU A 325 8.32 -1.90 -11.45
CA GLU A 325 8.64 -3.22 -12.00
C GLU A 325 8.16 -3.42 -13.45
N ILE A 326 7.14 -2.69 -13.89
CA ILE A 326 6.68 -2.68 -15.28
C ILE A 326 7.13 -1.38 -15.95
N ASN A 327 8.11 -1.47 -16.83
CA ASN A 327 8.55 -0.37 -17.68
C ASN A 327 7.86 -0.45 -19.07
N GLU A 328 8.20 0.46 -19.99
CA GLU A 328 7.62 0.54 -21.33
C GLU A 328 7.75 -0.79 -22.10
N LYS A 329 8.93 -1.44 -22.07
CA LYS A 329 9.14 -2.73 -22.74
C LYS A 329 8.31 -3.86 -22.14
N ASP A 330 8.19 -3.89 -20.82
CA ASP A 330 7.32 -4.86 -20.14
C ASP A 330 5.85 -4.63 -20.51
N ALA A 331 5.44 -3.37 -20.69
CA ALA A 331 4.09 -3.02 -21.12
C ALA A 331 3.82 -3.43 -22.57
N GLU A 332 4.80 -3.23 -23.48
CA GLU A 332 4.72 -3.75 -24.87
C GLU A 332 4.49 -5.26 -24.88
N MET A 333 5.29 -6.03 -24.12
CA MET A 333 5.14 -7.48 -24.01
C MET A 333 3.75 -7.90 -23.53
N LEU A 334 3.21 -7.23 -22.51
CA LEU A 334 1.87 -7.52 -21.99
C LEU A 334 0.79 -7.22 -23.04
N ILE A 335 0.91 -6.13 -23.78
CA ILE A 335 -0.01 -5.76 -24.87
C ILE A 335 0.05 -6.77 -26.01
N ASP A 336 1.25 -7.15 -26.45
CA ASP A 336 1.46 -8.13 -27.52
C ASP A 336 0.92 -9.52 -27.12
N ASN A 337 0.94 -9.85 -25.83
CA ASN A 337 0.36 -11.05 -25.24
C ASN A 337 -1.16 -10.94 -24.94
N ASP A 338 -1.82 -9.90 -25.44
CA ASP A 338 -3.27 -9.69 -25.35
C ASP A 338 -3.80 -9.47 -23.92
N CYS A 339 -2.93 -9.02 -22.99
CA CYS A 339 -3.33 -8.64 -21.64
C CYS A 339 -4.31 -7.46 -21.67
N LYS A 340 -5.46 -7.59 -21.03
CA LYS A 340 -6.53 -6.57 -21.05
C LYS A 340 -6.60 -5.75 -19.75
N PHE A 341 -6.08 -6.29 -18.67
CA PHE A 341 -6.26 -5.68 -17.35
C PHE A 341 -4.94 -5.69 -16.56
N ILE A 342 -4.53 -4.52 -16.09
CA ILE A 342 -3.41 -4.36 -15.16
C ILE A 342 -3.98 -4.00 -13.78
N VAL A 343 -3.66 -4.78 -12.75
CA VAL A 343 -4.17 -4.58 -11.40
C VAL A 343 -3.01 -4.35 -10.44
N GLU A 344 -2.70 -3.10 -10.17
CA GLU A 344 -1.51 -2.66 -9.43
C GLU A 344 -1.59 -3.02 -7.93
N ALA A 345 -1.05 -4.16 -7.54
CA ALA A 345 -1.05 -4.61 -6.15
C ALA A 345 0.12 -4.02 -5.32
N ALA A 346 1.30 -3.83 -5.93
CA ALA A 346 2.40 -3.07 -5.31
C ALA A 346 2.12 -1.55 -5.36
N ASN A 347 2.90 -0.75 -4.67
CA ASN A 347 2.81 0.72 -4.77
C ASN A 347 3.56 1.19 -6.02
N MET A 348 2.89 1.90 -6.92
CA MET A 348 3.42 2.43 -8.17
C MET A 348 4.27 1.41 -8.96
N PRO A 349 3.75 0.22 -9.31
CA PRO A 349 4.55 -0.81 -9.96
C PRO A 349 4.79 -0.53 -11.44
N CYS A 350 3.96 0.31 -12.08
CA CYS A 350 4.12 0.72 -13.47
C CYS A 350 4.80 2.10 -13.55
N THR A 351 5.70 2.27 -14.53
CA THR A 351 6.27 3.59 -14.84
C THR A 351 5.24 4.47 -15.58
N GLU A 352 5.47 5.78 -15.64
CA GLU A 352 4.57 6.71 -16.34
C GLU A 352 4.45 6.37 -17.83
N GLU A 353 5.57 5.96 -18.47
CA GLU A 353 5.60 5.53 -19.87
C GLU A 353 4.75 4.27 -20.07
N ALA A 354 4.85 3.29 -19.18
CA ALA A 354 4.04 2.08 -19.22
C ALA A 354 2.54 2.39 -19.09
N ILE A 355 2.16 3.24 -18.13
CA ILE A 355 0.76 3.67 -17.95
C ILE A 355 0.23 4.39 -19.19
N LYS A 356 1.03 5.29 -19.78
CA LYS A 356 0.66 5.98 -21.01
C LYS A 356 0.41 4.99 -22.14
N LEU A 357 1.33 4.04 -22.33
CA LEU A 357 1.20 3.01 -23.38
C LEU A 357 -0.04 2.13 -23.19
N PHE A 358 -0.33 1.71 -21.93
CA PHE A 358 -1.56 0.98 -21.61
C PHE A 358 -2.81 1.77 -21.99
N ASN A 359 -2.87 3.06 -21.63
CA ASN A 359 -4.00 3.93 -21.97
C ASN A 359 -4.17 4.10 -23.48
N ASP A 360 -3.08 4.31 -24.23
CA ASP A 360 -3.08 4.45 -25.69
C ASP A 360 -3.57 3.18 -26.40
N LYS A 361 -3.35 2.02 -25.80
CA LYS A 361 -3.78 0.71 -26.30
C LYS A 361 -5.07 0.18 -25.67
N LEU A 362 -5.77 1.01 -24.89
CA LEU A 362 -7.04 0.69 -24.23
C LEU A 362 -6.96 -0.52 -23.26
N VAL A 363 -5.79 -0.76 -22.69
CA VAL A 363 -5.61 -1.70 -21.57
C VAL A 363 -6.10 -1.02 -20.30
N VAL A 364 -6.97 -1.67 -19.55
CA VAL A 364 -7.55 -1.10 -18.34
C VAL A 364 -6.57 -1.20 -17.18
N VAL A 365 -6.21 -0.07 -16.58
CA VAL A 365 -5.31 -0.02 -15.43
C VAL A 365 -6.09 0.32 -14.16
N ALA A 366 -6.02 -0.55 -13.15
CA ALA A 366 -6.53 -0.31 -11.81
C ALA A 366 -5.39 0.19 -10.90
N PRO A 367 -5.45 1.44 -10.41
CA PRO A 367 -4.31 2.09 -9.73
C PRO A 367 -4.07 1.54 -8.34
N SER A 368 -2.80 1.50 -7.95
CA SER A 368 -2.33 0.91 -6.70
C SER A 368 -3.04 1.44 -5.45
N LYS A 369 -3.27 2.76 -5.36
CA LYS A 369 -3.91 3.37 -4.19
C LYS A 369 -5.35 2.90 -3.94
N ALA A 370 -6.06 2.47 -4.98
CA ALA A 370 -7.39 1.88 -4.87
C ALA A 370 -7.29 0.35 -4.63
N VAL A 371 -6.48 -0.33 -5.43
CA VAL A 371 -6.35 -1.78 -5.45
C VAL A 371 -5.78 -2.35 -4.15
N ASN A 372 -4.68 -1.79 -3.65
CA ASN A 372 -3.98 -2.29 -2.46
C ASN A 372 -4.48 -1.69 -1.13
N ALA A 373 -5.58 -0.96 -1.15
CA ALA A 373 -6.20 -0.37 0.04
C ALA A 373 -6.72 -1.41 1.05
N GLY A 374 -6.83 -2.68 0.66
CA GLY A 374 -7.31 -3.76 1.55
C GLY A 374 -6.50 -3.88 2.84
N GLY A 375 -5.18 -3.71 2.77
CA GLY A 375 -4.31 -3.76 3.93
C GLY A 375 -4.62 -2.69 4.98
N VAL A 376 -4.76 -1.44 4.56
CA VAL A 376 -5.11 -0.35 5.47
C VAL A 376 -6.57 -0.41 5.91
N ALA A 377 -7.48 -0.90 5.08
CA ALA A 377 -8.87 -1.12 5.44
C ALA A 377 -8.97 -2.10 6.63
N VAL A 378 -8.31 -3.26 6.55
CA VAL A 378 -8.29 -4.24 7.66
C VAL A 378 -7.52 -3.69 8.88
N SER A 379 -6.47 -2.87 8.70
CA SER A 379 -5.84 -2.17 9.82
C SER A 379 -6.81 -1.22 10.54
N ALA A 380 -7.65 -0.49 9.82
CA ALA A 380 -8.68 0.37 10.43
C ALA A 380 -9.82 -0.46 11.07
N LEU A 381 -10.14 -1.62 10.51
CA LEU A 381 -11.03 -2.58 11.17
C LEU A 381 -10.43 -3.12 12.48
N GLU A 382 -9.10 -3.32 12.55
CA GLU A 382 -8.41 -3.66 13.81
C GLU A 382 -8.56 -2.56 14.86
N MET A 383 -8.39 -1.28 14.46
CA MET A 383 -8.64 -0.16 15.38
C MET A 383 -10.07 -0.21 15.92
N ARG A 384 -11.06 -0.44 15.06
CA ARG A 384 -12.47 -0.54 15.46
C ARG A 384 -12.73 -1.73 16.38
N GLN A 385 -12.17 -2.90 16.07
CA GLN A 385 -12.23 -4.08 16.91
C GLN A 385 -11.64 -3.81 18.29
N ASN A 386 -10.47 -3.16 18.35
CA ASN A 386 -9.80 -2.84 19.62
C ASN A 386 -10.59 -1.81 20.45
N ALA A 387 -11.20 -0.81 19.81
CA ALA A 387 -12.00 0.19 20.49
C ALA A 387 -13.27 -0.39 21.13
N GLY A 388 -13.87 -1.40 20.50
CA GLY A 388 -15.05 -2.11 21.00
C GLY A 388 -14.74 -3.30 21.91
N TRP A 389 -13.46 -3.63 22.12
CA TRP A 389 -13.03 -4.87 22.81
C TRP A 389 -13.61 -6.14 22.16
N ASP A 390 -13.94 -6.06 20.85
CA ASP A 390 -14.48 -7.15 20.06
C ASP A 390 -13.38 -8.12 19.60
N LYS A 391 -13.81 -9.32 19.18
CA LYS A 391 -12.97 -10.29 18.48
C LYS A 391 -13.73 -10.83 17.27
N TRP A 392 -13.38 -10.32 16.08
CA TRP A 392 -14.01 -10.79 14.84
C TRP A 392 -13.28 -11.99 14.27
N ASN A 393 -14.07 -12.96 13.75
CA ASN A 393 -13.52 -14.10 13.05
C ASN A 393 -13.15 -13.74 11.58
N PHE A 394 -12.41 -14.64 10.93
CA PHE A 394 -11.95 -14.41 9.56
C PHE A 394 -13.10 -14.10 8.57
N PRO A 395 -14.21 -14.86 8.51
CA PRO A 395 -15.32 -14.55 7.61
C PRO A 395 -15.93 -13.16 7.84
N GLN A 396 -16.06 -12.72 9.09
CA GLN A 396 -16.56 -11.37 9.40
C GLN A 396 -15.64 -10.28 8.87
N VAL A 397 -14.34 -10.46 8.99
CA VAL A 397 -13.34 -9.51 8.48
C VAL A 397 -13.32 -9.52 6.95
N ASP A 398 -13.33 -10.70 6.33
CA ASP A 398 -13.31 -10.87 4.88
C ASP A 398 -14.55 -10.24 4.20
N ASN A 399 -15.74 -10.44 4.76
CA ASN A 399 -16.96 -9.79 4.27
C ASN A 399 -16.92 -8.27 4.37
N LYS A 400 -16.37 -7.71 5.46
CA LYS A 400 -16.18 -6.26 5.61
C LYS A 400 -15.17 -5.74 4.59
N LEU A 401 -14.06 -6.45 4.39
CA LEU A 401 -13.05 -6.12 3.40
C LEU A 401 -13.65 -6.08 1.99
N ARG A 402 -14.37 -7.13 1.60
CA ARG A 402 -15.03 -7.20 0.28
C ARG A 402 -15.99 -6.04 0.06
N THR A 403 -16.78 -5.69 1.07
CA THR A 403 -17.69 -4.53 1.01
C THR A 403 -16.93 -3.22 0.82
N ILE A 404 -15.83 -3.00 1.55
CA ILE A 404 -15.01 -1.80 1.41
C ILE A 404 -14.38 -1.71 0.01
N MET A 405 -13.81 -2.80 -0.51
CA MET A 405 -13.20 -2.81 -1.84
C MET A 405 -14.22 -2.54 -2.95
N LYS A 406 -15.42 -3.09 -2.84
CA LYS A 406 -16.53 -2.75 -3.74
C LYS A 406 -16.88 -1.25 -3.69
N GLN A 407 -16.95 -0.67 -2.49
CA GLN A 407 -17.24 0.77 -2.33
C GLN A 407 -16.12 1.65 -2.93
N ILE A 408 -14.86 1.24 -2.79
CA ILE A 408 -13.72 1.93 -3.43
C ILE A 408 -13.91 1.91 -4.95
N HIS A 409 -14.18 0.75 -5.54
CA HIS A 409 -14.40 0.60 -6.97
C HIS A 409 -15.56 1.49 -7.48
N VAL A 410 -16.71 1.46 -6.82
CA VAL A 410 -17.87 2.31 -7.14
C VAL A 410 -17.51 3.80 -7.04
N SER A 411 -16.72 4.18 -6.02
CA SER A 411 -16.24 5.56 -5.87
C SER A 411 -15.35 5.98 -7.03
N CYS A 412 -14.41 5.13 -7.45
CA CYS A 412 -13.52 5.42 -8.58
C CYS A 412 -14.33 5.66 -9.86
N LEU A 413 -15.24 4.77 -10.22
CA LEU A 413 -16.09 4.93 -11.41
C LEU A 413 -16.95 6.20 -11.36
N LYS A 414 -17.58 6.47 -10.22
CA LYS A 414 -18.42 7.67 -10.02
C LYS A 414 -17.64 8.95 -10.27
N HIS A 415 -16.40 9.03 -9.76
CA HIS A 415 -15.59 10.22 -9.88
C HIS A 415 -14.93 10.35 -11.26
N ALA A 416 -14.51 9.24 -11.87
CA ALA A 416 -14.06 9.22 -13.25
C ALA A 416 -15.14 9.76 -14.21
N ARG A 417 -16.36 9.23 -14.13
CA ARG A 417 -17.52 9.70 -14.94
C ARG A 417 -17.82 11.18 -14.74
N LYS A 418 -17.72 11.70 -13.50
CA LYS A 418 -18.08 13.09 -13.18
C LYS A 418 -17.01 14.09 -13.60
N TYR A 419 -15.74 13.74 -13.55
CA TYR A 419 -14.62 14.69 -13.66
C TYR A 419 -13.69 14.43 -14.86
N GLY A 420 -13.88 13.35 -15.58
CA GLY A 420 -13.09 12.99 -16.75
C GLY A 420 -13.77 11.92 -17.60
N THR A 421 -13.04 10.85 -17.92
CA THR A 421 -13.48 9.75 -18.78
C THR A 421 -13.99 8.58 -17.96
N GLU A 422 -15.14 8.05 -18.29
CA GLU A 422 -15.68 6.83 -17.66
C GLU A 422 -14.71 5.65 -17.88
N GLY A 423 -14.42 4.93 -16.79
CA GLY A 423 -13.45 3.83 -16.81
C GLY A 423 -12.01 4.22 -16.47
N ASP A 424 -11.69 5.51 -16.38
CA ASP A 424 -10.39 5.97 -15.89
C ASP A 424 -10.32 5.81 -14.35
N TYR A 425 -9.88 4.64 -13.92
CA TYR A 425 -9.77 4.31 -12.49
C TYR A 425 -8.71 5.16 -11.77
N THR A 426 -7.66 5.61 -12.47
CA THR A 426 -6.59 6.44 -11.89
C THR A 426 -7.12 7.82 -11.55
N LEU A 427 -7.77 8.49 -12.51
CA LEU A 427 -8.47 9.75 -12.26
C LEU A 427 -9.52 9.59 -11.14
N GLY A 428 -10.32 8.53 -11.23
CA GLY A 428 -11.38 8.25 -10.26
C GLY A 428 -10.86 8.07 -8.83
N ALA A 429 -9.75 7.38 -8.65
CA ALA A 429 -9.12 7.18 -7.36
C ALA A 429 -8.52 8.48 -6.80
N ASN A 430 -7.77 9.23 -7.62
CA ASN A 430 -7.19 10.51 -7.22
C ASN A 430 -8.28 11.50 -6.81
N VAL A 431 -9.29 11.70 -7.66
CA VAL A 431 -10.38 12.63 -7.39
C VAL A 431 -11.25 12.17 -6.21
N GLY A 432 -11.58 10.89 -6.13
CA GLY A 432 -12.40 10.35 -5.03
C GLY A 432 -11.72 10.49 -3.68
N GLY A 433 -10.43 10.17 -3.60
CA GLY A 433 -9.60 10.35 -2.42
C GLY A 433 -9.49 11.81 -2.01
N PHE A 434 -9.16 12.68 -2.97
CA PHE A 434 -9.01 14.13 -2.76
C PHE A 434 -10.31 14.79 -2.26
N LEU A 435 -11.41 14.59 -2.93
CA LEU A 435 -12.67 15.31 -2.62
C LEU A 435 -13.18 15.06 -1.19
N ARG A 436 -12.97 13.87 -0.65
CA ARG A 436 -13.37 13.56 0.72
C ARG A 436 -12.48 14.31 1.73
N VAL A 437 -11.18 14.34 1.52
CA VAL A 437 -10.22 15.12 2.33
C VAL A 437 -10.50 16.61 2.19
N ALA A 438 -10.69 17.10 0.98
CA ALA A 438 -10.98 18.50 0.67
C ALA A 438 -12.21 19.04 1.40
N ARG A 439 -13.30 18.29 1.36
CA ARG A 439 -14.56 18.66 2.05
C ARG A 439 -14.41 18.70 3.56
N ALA A 440 -13.69 17.73 4.14
CA ALA A 440 -13.42 17.72 5.57
C ALA A 440 -12.51 18.90 5.97
N ALA A 441 -11.45 19.17 5.20
CA ALA A 441 -10.54 20.27 5.45
C ALA A 441 -11.23 21.66 5.40
N ILE A 442 -12.22 21.82 4.50
CA ILE A 442 -13.03 23.05 4.45
C ILE A 442 -13.99 23.13 5.65
N ALA A 443 -14.63 22.01 5.99
CA ALA A 443 -15.57 21.97 7.12
C ALA A 443 -14.88 22.27 8.46
N HIS A 444 -13.62 21.87 8.62
CA HIS A 444 -12.82 22.19 9.81
C HIS A 444 -12.28 23.62 9.83
N GLY A 445 -12.34 24.36 8.71
CA GLY A 445 -11.83 25.72 8.61
C GLY A 445 -10.34 25.81 8.32
N ILE A 446 -9.73 26.92 8.72
CA ILE A 446 -8.29 27.16 8.58
C ILE A 446 -7.65 26.98 9.96
N ILE A 447 -7.09 25.82 10.20
CA ILE A 447 -6.44 25.42 11.44
C ILE A 447 -4.99 25.05 11.16
#